data_54b4a1d182cf345d2159b2edbad86ce2
#
_entry.id   54b4a1d182cf345d2159b2edbad86ce2
#
_cell.length_a   1.000
_cell.length_b   1.000
_cell.length_c   1.000
_cell.angle_alpha   90.00
_cell.angle_beta   90.00
_cell.angle_gamma   90.00
#
_symmetry.space_group_name_H-M   'P 1'
#
loop_
_entity.id
_entity.type
_entity.pdbx_description
1 polymer ?
#
loop_
_entity_poly.entity_id
_entity_poly.type
_entity_poly.pdbx_seq_one_letter_code
_entity_poly.pdbx_strand_id
1 'polypeptide(L)'
;MDRLRHALSRLTESVAALMMAAMFATFILQIAVRYIVGSEWFTARLGHVIDASGFGWTLEFCLVMWLWIVFWGNSFIVRDKDHVTFDVVYFWVRPNTRKWFAVIGAATIAVALLLSIGPTYEKMRILRIKSSATLPVKMLPIYSIYFLFLAVVGLRYAWRMVDAMRNGVEGEGHHHLEVADE
;
A
#
# COMPACT_ATOMS: atom_id res chain seq x y z
N MET A 1 -14.07 -20.39 10.52
CA MET A 1 -12.92 -19.53 10.24
C MET A 1 -13.19 -18.61 9.05
N ASP A 2 -14.01 -19.01 8.10
CA ASP A 2 -14.28 -18.23 6.87
C ASP A 2 -15.04 -16.92 7.10
N ARG A 3 -15.98 -16.89 8.04
CA ARG A 3 -16.71 -15.64 8.39
C ARG A 3 -15.76 -14.55 8.92
N LEU A 4 -14.76 -14.91 9.71
CA LEU A 4 -13.78 -13.96 10.24
C LEU A 4 -12.86 -13.42 9.13
N ARG A 5 -12.41 -14.28 8.22
CA ARG A 5 -11.62 -13.89 7.05
C ARG A 5 -12.39 -12.94 6.14
N HIS A 6 -13.65 -13.23 5.85
CA HIS A 6 -14.51 -12.36 5.05
C HIS A 6 -14.79 -11.01 5.74
N ALA A 7 -14.98 -11.00 7.06
CA ALA A 7 -15.17 -9.77 7.81
C ALA A 7 -13.90 -8.90 7.78
N LEU A 8 -12.73 -9.50 7.97
CA LEU A 8 -11.45 -8.79 7.90
C LEU A 8 -11.17 -8.25 6.49
N SER A 9 -11.40 -9.03 5.44
CA SER A 9 -11.25 -8.57 4.05
C SER A 9 -12.16 -7.38 3.75
N ARG A 10 -13.44 -7.47 4.11
CA ARG A 10 -14.38 -6.35 3.94
C ARG A 10 -13.95 -5.10 4.72
N LEU A 11 -13.43 -5.27 5.93
CA LEU A 11 -12.95 -4.16 6.74
C LEU A 11 -11.77 -3.46 6.07
N THR A 12 -10.76 -4.21 5.63
CA THR A 12 -9.56 -3.64 4.97
C THR A 12 -9.90 -2.97 3.65
N GLU A 13 -10.81 -3.55 2.86
CA GLU A 13 -11.32 -2.96 1.63
C GLU A 13 -12.13 -1.69 1.89
N SER A 14 -12.99 -1.68 2.93
CA SER A 14 -13.77 -0.50 3.31
C SER A 14 -12.89 0.65 3.77
N VAL A 15 -11.81 0.37 4.52
CA VAL A 15 -10.83 1.39 4.93
C VAL A 15 -10.14 2.00 3.70
N ALA A 16 -9.71 1.18 2.75
CA ALA A 16 -9.10 1.66 1.52
C ALA A 16 -10.07 2.50 0.67
N ALA A 17 -11.32 2.05 0.54
CA ALA A 17 -12.37 2.79 -0.17
C ALA A 17 -12.64 4.15 0.48
N LEU A 18 -12.67 4.21 1.81
CA LEU A 18 -12.88 5.45 2.56
C LEU A 18 -11.71 6.42 2.41
N MET A 19 -10.48 5.93 2.46
CA MET A 19 -9.28 6.74 2.18
C MET A 19 -9.30 7.29 0.75
N MET A 20 -9.69 6.49 -0.23
CA MET A 20 -9.81 6.91 -1.63
C MET A 20 -10.91 7.96 -1.80
N ALA A 21 -12.05 7.77 -1.17
CA ALA A 21 -13.14 8.74 -1.20
C ALA A 21 -12.74 10.07 -0.55
N ALA A 22 -12.04 10.04 0.58
CA ALA A 22 -11.52 11.24 1.25
C ALA A 22 -10.48 11.98 0.37
N MET A 23 -9.56 11.24 -0.26
CA MET A 23 -8.59 11.81 -1.20
C MET A 23 -9.29 12.46 -2.39
N PHE A 24 -10.27 11.79 -2.98
CA PHE A 24 -11.03 12.31 -4.12
C PHE A 24 -11.83 13.55 -3.74
N ALA A 25 -12.53 13.54 -2.60
CA ALA A 25 -13.28 14.69 -2.09
C ALA A 25 -12.37 15.90 -1.87
N THR A 26 -11.19 15.68 -1.28
CA THR A 26 -10.20 16.75 -1.07
C THR A 26 -9.64 17.27 -2.38
N PHE A 27 -9.42 16.40 -3.37
CA PHE A 27 -8.99 16.80 -4.70
C PHE A 27 -10.04 17.67 -5.42
N ILE A 28 -11.32 17.29 -5.33
CA ILE A 28 -12.42 18.11 -5.86
C ILE A 28 -12.50 19.45 -5.13
N LEU A 29 -12.35 19.45 -3.80
CA LEU A 29 -12.29 20.67 -3.02
C LEU A 29 -11.16 21.59 -3.49
N GLN A 30 -9.98 21.05 -3.74
CA GLN A 30 -8.81 21.80 -4.23
C GLN A 30 -9.10 22.44 -5.60
N ILE A 31 -9.73 21.69 -6.51
CA ILE A 31 -10.14 22.21 -7.82
C ILE A 31 -11.15 23.35 -7.63
N ALA A 32 -12.18 23.11 -6.82
CA ALA A 32 -13.24 24.10 -6.56
C ALA A 32 -12.65 25.39 -5.98
N VAL A 33 -11.77 25.29 -4.98
CA VAL A 33 -11.09 26.44 -4.39
C VAL A 33 -10.27 27.19 -5.45
N ARG A 34 -9.48 26.48 -6.26
CA ARG A 34 -8.65 27.08 -7.28
C ARG A 34 -9.45 27.86 -8.33
N TYR A 35 -10.57 27.31 -8.79
CA TYR A 35 -11.40 27.93 -9.82
C TYR A 35 -12.37 28.98 -9.27
N ILE A 36 -12.98 28.73 -8.12
CA ILE A 36 -13.98 29.63 -7.52
C ILE A 36 -13.28 30.82 -6.84
N VAL A 37 -12.32 30.54 -5.94
CA VAL A 37 -11.64 31.60 -5.16
C VAL A 37 -10.70 32.41 -6.04
N GLY A 38 -10.11 31.80 -7.07
CA GLY A 38 -9.26 32.48 -8.07
C GLY A 38 -10.03 33.27 -9.12
N SER A 39 -11.38 33.24 -9.15
CA SER A 39 -12.16 34.00 -10.11
C SER A 39 -12.21 35.48 -9.70
N GLU A 40 -12.16 36.37 -10.70
CA GLU A 40 -12.23 37.82 -10.47
C GLU A 40 -13.51 38.24 -9.75
N TRP A 41 -14.61 37.60 -10.07
CA TRP A 41 -15.91 37.85 -9.43
C TRP A 41 -15.90 37.53 -7.93
N PHE A 42 -15.26 36.42 -7.53
CA PHE A 42 -15.16 36.02 -6.14
C PHE A 42 -14.18 36.92 -5.37
N THR A 43 -13.02 37.18 -5.95
CA THR A 43 -11.98 38.01 -5.35
C THR A 43 -12.50 39.45 -5.09
N ALA A 44 -13.32 39.99 -6.00
CA ALA A 44 -13.91 41.30 -5.83
C ALA A 44 -14.94 41.41 -4.70
N ARG A 45 -15.65 40.30 -4.38
CA ARG A 45 -16.73 40.32 -3.37
C ARG A 45 -16.36 39.68 -2.03
N LEU A 46 -15.57 38.63 -2.05
CA LEU A 46 -15.28 37.77 -0.89
C LEU A 46 -13.77 37.54 -0.65
N GLY A 47 -12.90 38.09 -1.48
CA GLY A 47 -11.45 37.89 -1.38
C GLY A 47 -10.82 38.41 -0.09
N HIS A 48 -11.51 39.28 0.65
CA HIS A 48 -11.08 39.76 1.96
C HIS A 48 -11.43 38.81 3.12
N VAL A 49 -12.30 37.79 2.88
CA VAL A 49 -12.77 36.85 3.90
C VAL A 49 -12.14 35.48 3.70
N ILE A 50 -11.93 35.05 2.46
CA ILE A 50 -11.44 33.71 2.13
C ILE A 50 -10.20 33.85 1.26
N ASP A 51 -9.06 33.43 1.81
CA ASP A 51 -7.77 33.40 1.10
C ASP A 51 -7.49 31.97 0.59
N ALA A 52 -7.18 31.86 -0.70
CA ALA A 52 -6.79 30.59 -1.33
C ALA A 52 -5.53 29.96 -0.69
N SER A 53 -4.66 30.77 -0.08
CA SER A 53 -3.44 30.30 0.59
C SER A 53 -3.75 29.40 1.79
N GLY A 54 -4.90 29.59 2.45
CA GLY A 54 -5.35 28.76 3.55
C GLY A 54 -5.66 27.29 3.18
N PHE A 55 -5.79 27.00 1.89
CA PHE A 55 -6.09 25.64 1.40
C PHE A 55 -4.87 24.84 0.93
N GLY A 56 -3.66 25.31 1.19
CA GLY A 56 -2.40 24.64 0.83
C GLY A 56 -2.27 23.22 1.43
N TRP A 57 -2.93 22.95 2.55
CA TRP A 57 -2.94 21.65 3.21
C TRP A 57 -3.61 20.54 2.39
N THR A 58 -4.50 20.87 1.45
CA THR A 58 -5.24 19.89 0.62
C THR A 58 -4.31 19.06 -0.25
N LEU A 59 -3.28 19.68 -0.84
CA LEU A 59 -2.28 18.96 -1.63
C LEU A 59 -1.50 17.95 -0.78
N GLU A 60 -1.03 18.39 0.39
CA GLU A 60 -0.27 17.54 1.30
C GLU A 60 -1.14 16.39 1.83
N PHE A 61 -2.40 16.65 2.15
CA PHE A 61 -3.36 15.62 2.55
C PHE A 61 -3.58 14.58 1.44
N CYS A 62 -3.74 14.98 0.19
CA CYS A 62 -3.86 14.05 -0.94
C CYS A 62 -2.61 13.16 -1.08
N LEU A 63 -1.41 13.73 -0.92
CA LEU A 63 -0.15 12.97 -0.97
C LEU A 63 -0.06 11.95 0.18
N VAL A 64 -0.46 12.35 1.38
CA VAL A 64 -0.51 11.45 2.55
C VAL A 64 -1.51 10.32 2.33
N MET A 65 -2.71 10.62 1.88
CA MET A 65 -3.73 9.61 1.59
C MET A 65 -3.28 8.64 0.49
N TRP A 66 -2.64 9.16 -0.57
CA TRP A 66 -2.08 8.32 -1.62
C TRP A 66 -1.02 7.35 -1.08
N LEU A 67 -0.08 7.86 -0.27
CA LEU A 67 0.93 7.04 0.40
C LEU A 67 0.28 5.93 1.25
N TRP A 68 -0.71 6.28 2.04
CA TRP A 68 -1.42 5.34 2.91
C TRP A 68 -2.18 4.28 2.12
N ILE A 69 -2.88 4.66 1.04
CA ILE A 69 -3.62 3.73 0.18
C ILE A 69 -2.67 2.70 -0.44
N VAL A 70 -1.51 3.15 -0.96
CA VAL A 70 -0.52 2.25 -1.58
C VAL A 70 0.02 1.25 -0.56
N PHE A 71 0.49 1.70 0.60
CA PHE A 71 1.06 0.79 1.59
C PHE A 71 0.01 -0.08 2.28
N TRP A 72 -1.18 0.45 2.54
CA TRP A 72 -2.30 -0.33 3.07
C TRP A 72 -2.75 -1.41 2.09
N GLY A 73 -2.94 -1.06 0.83
CA GLY A 73 -3.33 -1.99 -0.23
C GLY A 73 -2.34 -3.15 -0.36
N ASN A 74 -1.04 -2.83 -0.45
CA ASN A 74 0.00 -3.86 -0.54
C ASN A 74 0.11 -4.74 0.72
N SER A 75 -0.19 -4.19 1.90
CA SER A 75 -0.11 -4.95 3.15
C SER A 75 -1.29 -5.91 3.34
N PHE A 76 -2.51 -5.49 2.99
CA PHE A 76 -3.72 -6.18 3.42
C PHE A 76 -4.64 -6.64 2.29
N ILE A 77 -4.61 -5.98 1.11
CA ILE A 77 -5.56 -6.26 0.02
C ILE A 77 -4.91 -7.13 -1.06
N VAL A 78 -3.68 -6.79 -1.48
CA VAL A 78 -2.99 -7.51 -2.55
C VAL A 78 -2.66 -8.93 -2.08
N ARG A 79 -3.15 -9.91 -2.85
CA ARG A 79 -2.90 -11.34 -2.63
C ARG A 79 -1.73 -11.80 -3.50
N ASP A 80 -1.08 -12.89 -3.10
CA ASP A 80 0.06 -13.43 -3.85
C ASP A 80 -0.29 -13.80 -5.29
N LYS A 81 -1.53 -14.24 -5.54
CA LYS A 81 -2.06 -14.53 -6.87
C LYS A 81 -2.30 -13.30 -7.75
N ASP A 82 -2.36 -12.11 -7.17
CA ASP A 82 -2.59 -10.86 -7.90
C ASP A 82 -1.26 -10.29 -8.43
N HIS A 83 -0.12 -10.87 -8.02
CA HIS A 83 1.19 -10.55 -8.60
C HIS A 83 1.35 -11.26 -9.94
N VAL A 84 1.83 -10.51 -10.94
CA VAL A 84 2.19 -11.08 -12.24
C VAL A 84 3.33 -12.09 -12.02
N THR A 85 3.01 -13.37 -12.16
CA THR A 85 3.99 -14.45 -12.16
C THR A 85 4.45 -14.70 -13.59
N PHE A 86 5.76 -14.72 -13.82
CA PHE A 86 6.29 -15.12 -15.11
C PHE A 86 6.23 -16.65 -15.22
N ASP A 87 5.02 -17.16 -15.47
CA ASP A 87 4.74 -18.60 -15.54
C ASP A 87 5.55 -19.32 -16.64
N VAL A 88 5.94 -18.58 -17.68
CA VAL A 88 6.74 -19.13 -18.80
C VAL A 88 8.04 -19.78 -18.32
N VAL A 89 8.73 -19.18 -17.36
CA VAL A 89 9.96 -19.76 -16.78
C VAL A 89 9.62 -20.97 -15.90
N TYR A 90 8.49 -20.93 -15.20
CA TYR A 90 8.06 -22.00 -14.31
C TYR A 90 7.68 -23.29 -15.05
N PHE A 91 7.15 -23.23 -16.26
CA PHE A 91 6.78 -24.41 -17.05
C PHE A 91 7.97 -25.22 -17.58
N TRP A 92 9.13 -24.54 -17.82
CA TRP A 92 10.32 -25.18 -18.38
C TRP A 92 11.27 -25.77 -17.34
N VAL A 93 11.06 -25.51 -16.05
CA VAL A 93 11.97 -25.84 -14.98
C VAL A 93 11.48 -27.05 -14.19
N ARG A 94 12.41 -27.97 -13.82
CA ARG A 94 12.11 -29.15 -13.01
C ARG A 94 11.49 -28.78 -11.67
N PRO A 95 10.55 -29.59 -11.10
CA PRO A 95 9.83 -29.27 -9.87
C PRO A 95 10.74 -28.91 -8.68
N ASN A 96 11.87 -29.59 -8.56
CA ASN A 96 12.83 -29.33 -7.49
C ASN A 96 13.52 -27.95 -7.62
N THR A 97 13.84 -27.54 -8.85
CA THR A 97 14.45 -26.22 -9.12
C THR A 97 13.43 -25.09 -8.92
N ARG A 98 12.16 -25.33 -9.24
CA ARG A 98 11.03 -24.43 -9.00
C ARG A 98 10.88 -24.11 -7.51
N LYS A 99 10.97 -25.14 -6.65
CA LYS A 99 10.97 -24.98 -5.19
C LYS A 99 12.08 -24.05 -4.72
N TRP A 100 13.30 -24.25 -5.21
CA TRP A 100 14.44 -23.42 -4.83
C TRP A 100 14.31 -21.96 -5.28
N PHE A 101 13.78 -21.71 -6.49
CA PHE A 101 13.52 -20.35 -6.96
C PHE A 101 12.49 -19.65 -6.08
N ALA A 102 11.39 -20.32 -5.68
CA ALA A 102 10.40 -19.75 -4.79
C ALA A 102 10.97 -19.44 -3.41
N VAL A 103 11.76 -20.35 -2.84
CA VAL A 103 12.41 -20.17 -1.53
C VAL A 103 13.42 -19.01 -1.58
N ILE A 104 14.29 -18.98 -2.58
CA ILE A 104 15.33 -17.93 -2.72
C ILE A 104 14.67 -16.57 -2.94
N GLY A 105 13.64 -16.49 -3.82
CA GLY A 105 12.89 -15.25 -4.06
C GLY A 105 12.21 -14.74 -2.80
N ALA A 106 11.47 -15.60 -2.10
CA ALA A 106 10.81 -15.23 -0.85
C ALA A 106 11.82 -14.83 0.25
N ALA A 107 12.92 -15.57 0.38
CA ALA A 107 14.00 -15.26 1.32
C ALA A 107 14.64 -13.90 1.03
N THR A 108 14.95 -13.61 -0.23
CA THR A 108 15.57 -12.35 -0.63
C THR A 108 14.67 -11.16 -0.27
N ILE A 109 13.38 -11.25 -0.58
CA ILE A 109 12.41 -10.20 -0.25
C ILE A 109 12.26 -10.07 1.28
N ALA A 110 12.09 -11.18 2.00
CA ALA A 110 11.95 -11.16 3.45
C ALA A 110 13.18 -10.53 4.12
N VAL A 111 14.38 -10.95 3.74
CA VAL A 111 15.64 -10.42 4.29
C VAL A 111 15.79 -8.94 3.97
N ALA A 112 15.54 -8.52 2.73
CA ALA A 112 15.64 -7.12 2.33
C ALA A 112 14.68 -6.23 3.14
N LEU A 113 13.42 -6.65 3.31
CA LEU A 113 12.42 -5.91 4.07
C LEU A 113 12.76 -5.87 5.57
N LEU A 114 13.18 -6.99 6.15
CA LEU A 114 13.53 -7.05 7.56
C LEU A 114 14.79 -6.24 7.89
N LEU A 115 15.83 -6.30 7.02
CA LEU A 115 17.03 -5.47 7.17
C LEU A 115 16.70 -3.97 7.04
N SER A 116 15.70 -3.61 6.24
CA SER A 116 15.25 -2.21 6.10
C SER A 116 14.57 -1.65 7.35
N ILE A 117 14.16 -2.49 8.31
CA ILE A 117 13.51 -2.04 9.55
C ILE A 117 14.45 -1.17 10.38
N GLY A 118 15.73 -1.55 10.52
CA GLY A 118 16.72 -0.82 11.31
C GLY A 118 16.92 0.62 10.83
N PRO A 119 17.35 0.84 9.60
CA PRO A 119 17.52 2.18 9.02
C PRO A 119 16.21 2.99 9.02
N THR A 120 15.08 2.33 8.81
CA THR A 120 13.76 2.99 8.85
C THR A 120 13.44 3.50 10.24
N TYR A 121 13.72 2.73 11.29
CA TYR A 121 13.51 3.13 12.67
C TYR A 121 14.36 4.35 13.04
N GLU A 122 15.63 4.38 12.65
CA GLU A 122 16.50 5.54 12.88
C GLU A 122 15.96 6.79 12.18
N LYS A 123 15.53 6.66 10.94
CA LYS A 123 14.89 7.74 10.18
C LYS A 123 13.63 8.26 10.88
N MET A 124 12.81 7.36 11.42
CA MET A 124 11.60 7.72 12.14
C MET A 124 11.88 8.49 13.44
N ARG A 125 12.98 8.21 14.14
CA ARG A 125 13.39 8.99 15.31
C ARG A 125 13.57 10.48 14.97
N ILE A 126 14.17 10.77 13.82
CA ILE A 126 14.38 12.14 13.32
C ILE A 126 13.04 12.79 12.94
N LEU A 127 12.15 12.03 12.28
CA LEU A 127 10.82 12.50 11.86
C LEU A 127 9.87 12.81 13.02
N ARG A 128 10.17 12.29 14.22
CA ARG A 128 9.40 12.58 15.43
C ARG A 128 9.44 14.07 15.82
N ILE A 129 10.53 14.76 15.50
CA ILE A 129 10.75 16.17 15.83
C ILE A 129 10.21 17.09 14.71
N LYS A 130 10.15 16.60 13.48
CA LYS A 130 9.70 17.39 12.33
C LYS A 130 8.18 17.44 12.25
N SER A 131 7.66 18.65 12.03
CA SER A 131 6.26 18.88 11.68
C SER A 131 6.08 18.92 10.17
N SER A 132 4.88 18.64 9.70
CA SER A 132 4.48 18.85 8.33
C SER A 132 4.52 20.34 7.97
N ALA A 133 4.63 20.65 6.67
CA ALA A 133 4.74 22.03 6.21
C ALA A 133 3.40 22.79 6.29
N THR A 134 2.30 22.10 5.99
CA THR A 134 0.97 22.71 5.90
C THR A 134 -0.07 22.03 6.81
N LEU A 135 0.14 20.75 7.17
CA LEU A 135 -0.74 20.04 8.08
C LEU A 135 -0.31 20.25 9.55
N PRO A 136 -1.25 20.42 10.49
CA PRO A 136 -0.93 20.53 11.92
C PRO A 136 -0.59 19.17 12.54
N VAL A 137 0.18 18.33 11.82
CA VAL A 137 0.50 16.96 12.21
C VAL A 137 2.02 16.74 12.14
N LYS A 138 2.56 15.97 13.05
CA LYS A 138 3.96 15.54 13.00
C LYS A 138 4.18 14.56 11.86
N MET A 139 5.38 14.53 11.31
CA MET A 139 5.70 13.62 10.20
C MET A 139 5.70 12.13 10.62
N LEU A 140 5.93 11.83 11.89
CA LEU A 140 5.98 10.44 12.37
C LEU A 140 4.72 9.63 12.03
N PRO A 141 3.48 10.05 12.36
CA PRO A 141 2.28 9.29 12.02
C PRO A 141 2.09 9.15 10.52
N ILE A 142 2.51 10.13 9.72
CA ILE A 142 2.40 10.08 8.26
C ILE A 142 3.20 8.89 7.70
N TYR A 143 4.43 8.70 8.18
CA TYR A 143 5.32 7.65 7.71
C TYR A 143 5.19 6.33 8.48
N SER A 144 4.38 6.26 9.54
CA SER A 144 4.17 5.04 10.32
C SER A 144 3.60 3.88 9.50
N ILE A 145 2.81 4.19 8.48
CA ILE A 145 2.26 3.19 7.54
C ILE A 145 3.36 2.42 6.82
N TYR A 146 4.48 3.06 6.50
CA TYR A 146 5.62 2.40 5.87
C TYR A 146 6.26 1.36 6.80
N PHE A 147 6.37 1.69 8.10
CA PHE A 147 6.89 0.73 9.09
C PHE A 147 5.95 -0.48 9.23
N LEU A 148 4.64 -0.23 9.26
CA LEU A 148 3.62 -1.27 9.28
C LEU A 148 3.71 -2.16 8.04
N PHE A 149 3.88 -1.56 6.86
CA PHE A 149 4.09 -2.29 5.62
C PHE A 149 5.32 -3.20 5.68
N LEU A 150 6.48 -2.69 6.12
CA LEU A 150 7.70 -3.48 6.25
C LEU A 150 7.50 -4.69 7.17
N ALA A 151 6.82 -4.48 8.32
CA ALA A 151 6.57 -5.54 9.29
C ALA A 151 5.61 -6.60 8.74
N VAL A 152 4.46 -6.19 8.19
CA VAL A 152 3.42 -7.11 7.70
C VAL A 152 3.90 -7.89 6.49
N VAL A 153 4.46 -7.21 5.49
CA VAL A 153 4.90 -7.85 4.25
C VAL A 153 6.17 -8.67 4.50
N GLY A 154 7.11 -8.17 5.30
CA GLY A 154 8.31 -8.92 5.69
C GLY A 154 7.97 -10.23 6.41
N LEU A 155 7.02 -10.19 7.36
CA LEU A 155 6.56 -11.39 8.08
C LEU A 155 5.82 -12.36 7.14
N ARG A 156 5.01 -11.84 6.22
CA ARG A 156 4.30 -12.65 5.22
C ARG A 156 5.27 -13.41 4.30
N TYR A 157 6.31 -12.74 3.79
CA TYR A 157 7.33 -13.40 2.96
C TYR A 157 8.22 -14.36 3.77
N ALA A 158 8.52 -14.05 5.03
CA ALA A 158 9.21 -14.99 5.92
C ALA A 158 8.39 -16.24 6.16
N TRP A 159 7.09 -16.11 6.39
CA TRP A 159 6.18 -17.25 6.51
C TRP A 159 6.12 -18.08 5.21
N ARG A 160 6.00 -17.41 4.07
CA ARG A 160 5.98 -18.07 2.75
C ARG A 160 7.28 -18.86 2.48
N MET A 161 8.43 -18.32 2.87
CA MET A 161 9.71 -19.03 2.79
C MET A 161 9.67 -20.35 3.59
N VAL A 162 9.20 -20.28 4.85
CA VAL A 162 9.10 -21.45 5.72
C VAL A 162 8.10 -22.48 5.17
N ASP A 163 6.97 -22.03 4.65
CA ASP A 163 5.95 -22.87 4.07
C ASP A 163 6.46 -23.58 2.80
N ALA A 164 7.12 -22.88 1.91
CA ALA A 164 7.74 -23.45 0.72
C ALA A 164 8.86 -24.47 1.05
N MET A 165 9.57 -24.27 2.16
CA MET A 165 10.57 -25.24 2.62
C MET A 165 9.93 -26.53 3.16
N ARG A 166 8.82 -26.40 3.89
CA ARG A 166 8.13 -27.52 4.56
C ARG A 166 7.26 -28.35 3.60
N ASN A 167 6.41 -27.66 2.85
CA ASN A 167 5.35 -28.29 2.07
C ASN A 167 5.69 -28.39 0.58
N GLY A 168 6.77 -27.77 0.13
CA GLY A 168 7.06 -27.61 -1.29
C GLY A 168 6.16 -26.56 -1.94
N VAL A 169 6.37 -26.30 -3.22
CA VAL A 169 5.47 -25.48 -4.02
C VAL A 169 4.42 -26.41 -4.60
N GLU A 170 3.27 -26.54 -3.97
CA GLU A 170 2.12 -27.21 -4.57
C GLU A 170 1.75 -26.44 -5.85
N GLY A 171 1.85 -27.14 -6.97
CA GLY A 171 1.63 -26.53 -8.26
C GLY A 171 0.15 -26.16 -8.42
N GLU A 172 -0.13 -24.89 -8.62
CA GLU A 172 -1.40 -24.39 -9.19
C GLU A 172 -1.64 -24.94 -10.63
N GLY A 173 -0.80 -25.86 -11.09
CA GLY A 173 -0.85 -26.47 -12.43
C GLY A 173 -1.95 -27.51 -12.67
N HIS A 174 -2.69 -27.94 -11.66
CA HIS A 174 -3.75 -28.94 -11.86
C HIS A 174 -5.10 -28.37 -12.29
N HIS A 175 -5.33 -27.06 -12.09
CA HIS A 175 -6.64 -26.48 -12.41
C HIS A 175 -6.85 -26.11 -13.88
N HIS A 176 -5.79 -26.06 -14.68
CA HIS A 176 -5.91 -25.74 -16.11
C HIS A 176 -6.01 -26.93 -17.05
N LEU A 177 -5.78 -28.13 -16.56
CA LEU A 177 -5.93 -29.34 -17.39
C LEU A 177 -7.34 -29.95 -17.32
N GLU A 178 -8.11 -29.64 -16.28
CA GLU A 178 -9.50 -30.12 -16.14
C GLU A 178 -10.50 -29.34 -17.03
N VAL A 179 -10.16 -28.15 -17.50
CA VAL A 179 -11.04 -27.31 -18.34
C VAL A 179 -10.83 -27.58 -19.83
N ALA A 180 -9.81 -28.37 -20.22
CA ALA A 180 -9.52 -28.68 -21.61
C ALA A 180 -10.16 -30.01 -22.08
N ASP A 181 -10.79 -30.78 -21.19
CA ASP A 181 -11.42 -32.06 -21.50
C ASP A 181 -12.97 -32.03 -21.42
N GLU A 182 -13.59 -30.83 -21.33
CA GLU A 182 -15.02 -30.59 -21.54
C GLU A 182 -15.25 -29.79 -22.85
#